data_44d203a134a732a439c55e61e3f65db0
#
_entry.id   44d203a134a732a439c55e61e3f65db0
#
_cell.length_a   1.000
_cell.length_b   1.000
_cell.length_c   1.000
_cell.angle_alpha   90.00
_cell.angle_beta   90.00
_cell.angle_gamma   90.00
#
_symmetry.space_group_name_H-M   'P 1'
#
loop_
_entity.id
_entity.type
_entity.pdbx_description
1 polymer ?
#
loop_
_entity_poly.entity_id
_entity_poly.type
_entity_poly.pdbx_seq_one_letter_code
_entity_poly.pdbx_strand_id
1 'polypeptide(L)'
;MSLISESIRAELTRAYAAPDRYYHNMVHVETLLGLMREHLPSLTDPVAVEAAIWFHDAIYDTRRNDNEARSADLAVDRLSGMASPEQSERIAAMIRATADHVLPSSFDEGFAADCALFLDMDLAILAGAAKEFAAYEEAVRREYSWVPEPMWIAGRRQVLERFLARPSIYASPQFRARCEEAARANLGRALEALGAGKQ
;
A
#
# COMPACT_ATOMS: atom_id res chain seq x y z
N MET A 1 -9.90 -8.43 -19.55
CA MET A 1 -9.04 -9.64 -19.38
C MET A 1 -7.88 -9.21 -18.49
N SER A 2 -7.50 -10.00 -17.47
CA SER A 2 -6.41 -9.62 -16.54
C SER A 2 -5.06 -9.54 -17.28
N LEU A 3 -4.23 -8.57 -16.90
CA LEU A 3 -2.83 -8.45 -17.36
C LEU A 3 -1.89 -9.41 -16.61
N ILE A 4 -2.36 -9.99 -15.51
CA ILE A 4 -1.55 -10.87 -14.67
C ILE A 4 -1.63 -12.30 -15.22
N SER A 5 -0.72 -12.62 -16.14
CA SER A 5 -0.56 -13.97 -16.66
C SER A 5 -0.15 -14.95 -15.57
N GLU A 6 -0.27 -16.26 -15.82
CA GLU A 6 0.16 -17.29 -14.88
C GLU A 6 1.66 -17.19 -14.55
N SER A 7 2.49 -16.87 -15.55
CA SER A 7 3.93 -16.68 -15.35
C SER A 7 4.25 -15.46 -14.46
N ILE A 8 3.59 -14.33 -14.69
CA ILE A 8 3.72 -13.12 -13.86
C ILE A 8 3.25 -13.42 -12.44
N ARG A 9 2.09 -14.05 -12.29
CA ARG A 9 1.55 -14.46 -10.98
C ARG A 9 2.56 -15.31 -10.21
N ALA A 10 3.14 -16.33 -10.85
CA ALA A 10 4.13 -17.21 -10.23
C ALA A 10 5.41 -16.46 -9.83
N GLU A 11 5.88 -15.50 -10.65
CA GLU A 11 7.03 -14.64 -10.34
C GLU A 11 6.74 -13.79 -9.10
N LEU A 12 5.62 -13.06 -9.10
CA LEU A 12 5.24 -12.16 -8.01
C LEU A 12 4.97 -12.94 -6.71
N THR A 13 4.28 -14.08 -6.78
CA THR A 13 4.06 -14.94 -5.61
C THR A 13 5.39 -15.34 -4.95
N ARG A 14 6.44 -15.65 -5.74
CA ARG A 14 7.77 -15.94 -5.19
C ARG A 14 8.42 -14.71 -4.55
N ALA A 15 8.25 -13.52 -5.14
CA ALA A 15 8.77 -12.28 -4.57
C ALA A 15 8.12 -11.97 -3.21
N TYR A 16 6.79 -12.12 -3.11
CA TYR A 16 6.04 -11.93 -1.87
C TYR A 16 6.26 -13.04 -0.81
N ALA A 17 6.85 -14.17 -1.18
CA ALA A 17 7.19 -15.26 -0.28
C ALA A 17 8.59 -15.12 0.36
N ALA A 18 9.27 -14.00 0.19
CA ALA A 18 10.57 -13.75 0.79
C ALA A 18 10.48 -13.84 2.33
N PRO A 19 11.48 -14.48 3.01
CA PRO A 19 11.38 -14.85 4.42
C PRO A 19 11.39 -13.67 5.40
N ASP A 20 11.75 -12.49 4.94
CA ASP A 20 11.80 -11.24 5.68
C ASP A 20 10.53 -10.38 5.52
N ARG A 21 9.53 -10.84 4.76
CA ARG A 21 8.24 -10.18 4.58
C ARG A 21 7.21 -10.70 5.56
N TYR A 22 6.93 -9.96 6.60
CA TYR A 22 5.98 -10.35 7.65
C TYR A 22 4.60 -9.73 7.45
N TYR A 23 4.55 -8.51 6.87
CA TYR A 23 3.31 -7.84 6.48
C TYR A 23 3.19 -7.72 4.95
N HIS A 24 4.25 -7.23 4.24
CA HIS A 24 4.25 -7.00 2.80
C HIS A 24 4.44 -8.32 2.02
N ASN A 25 3.51 -9.25 2.20
CA ASN A 25 3.50 -10.61 1.67
C ASN A 25 2.22 -10.90 0.87
N MET A 26 2.01 -12.14 0.42
CA MET A 26 0.83 -12.52 -0.37
C MET A 26 -0.50 -12.29 0.34
N VAL A 27 -0.57 -12.37 1.68
CA VAL A 27 -1.80 -12.10 2.44
C VAL A 27 -2.24 -10.65 2.25
N HIS A 28 -1.29 -9.70 2.24
CA HIS A 28 -1.56 -8.30 1.94
C HIS A 28 -2.14 -8.13 0.53
N VAL A 29 -1.48 -8.70 -0.50
CA VAL A 29 -1.97 -8.65 -1.89
C VAL A 29 -3.38 -9.25 -2.02
N GLU A 30 -3.63 -10.39 -1.41
CA GLU A 30 -4.94 -11.07 -1.42
C GLU A 30 -6.02 -10.23 -0.72
N THR A 31 -5.65 -9.53 0.35
CA THR A 31 -6.55 -8.59 1.06
C THR A 31 -6.95 -7.43 0.14
N LEU A 32 -5.99 -6.81 -0.56
CA LEU A 32 -6.27 -5.73 -1.50
C LEU A 32 -7.14 -6.22 -2.67
N LEU A 33 -6.86 -7.40 -3.22
CA LEU A 33 -7.68 -8.00 -4.28
C LEU A 33 -9.11 -8.30 -3.78
N GLY A 34 -9.27 -8.65 -2.50
CA GLY A 34 -10.58 -8.81 -1.85
C GLY A 34 -11.35 -7.49 -1.82
N LEU A 35 -10.72 -6.44 -1.30
CA LEU A 35 -11.30 -5.09 -1.24
C LEU A 35 -11.61 -4.54 -2.64
N MET A 36 -10.71 -4.76 -3.60
CA MET A 36 -10.94 -4.36 -4.99
C MET A 36 -12.23 -4.98 -5.55
N ARG A 37 -12.50 -6.27 -5.27
CA ARG A 37 -13.75 -6.93 -5.73
C ARG A 37 -15.00 -6.27 -5.14
N GLU A 38 -14.94 -5.80 -3.89
CA GLU A 38 -16.06 -5.06 -3.27
C GLU A 38 -16.31 -3.72 -3.96
N HIS A 39 -15.27 -3.10 -4.51
CA HIS A 39 -15.30 -1.79 -5.15
C HIS A 39 -15.34 -1.83 -6.69
N LEU A 40 -15.41 -3.01 -7.33
CA LEU A 40 -15.42 -3.17 -8.79
C LEU A 40 -16.38 -2.22 -9.52
N PRO A 41 -17.65 -2.01 -9.05
CA PRO A 41 -18.58 -1.11 -9.73
C PRO A 41 -18.16 0.36 -9.74
N SER A 42 -17.20 0.74 -8.89
CA SER A 42 -16.70 2.11 -8.75
C SER A 42 -15.41 2.35 -9.51
N LEU A 43 -14.80 1.31 -10.09
CA LEU A 43 -13.53 1.41 -10.81
C LEU A 43 -13.77 1.69 -12.31
N THR A 44 -13.00 2.61 -12.86
CA THR A 44 -12.97 2.95 -14.28
C THR A 44 -12.10 1.96 -15.08
N ASP A 45 -10.91 1.66 -14.56
CA ASP A 45 -9.99 0.64 -15.12
C ASP A 45 -9.59 -0.40 -14.05
N PRO A 46 -10.49 -1.37 -13.77
CA PRO A 46 -10.19 -2.41 -12.79
C PRO A 46 -9.01 -3.30 -13.19
N VAL A 47 -8.64 -3.35 -14.48
CA VAL A 47 -7.49 -4.13 -14.95
C VAL A 47 -6.18 -3.44 -14.56
N ALA A 48 -6.11 -2.12 -14.67
CA ALA A 48 -4.95 -1.36 -14.22
C ALA A 48 -4.80 -1.41 -12.69
N VAL A 49 -5.92 -1.30 -11.94
CA VAL A 49 -5.91 -1.41 -10.47
C VAL A 49 -5.46 -2.80 -10.02
N GLU A 50 -5.96 -3.88 -10.66
CA GLU A 50 -5.48 -5.24 -10.37
C GLU A 50 -3.97 -5.36 -10.57
N ALA A 51 -3.45 -4.84 -11.68
CA ALA A 51 -2.02 -4.87 -11.96
C ALA A 51 -1.23 -4.04 -10.93
N ALA A 52 -1.70 -2.86 -10.55
CA ALA A 52 -1.07 -2.04 -9.52
C ALA A 52 -1.01 -2.79 -8.18
N ILE A 53 -2.09 -3.47 -7.76
CA ILE A 53 -2.12 -4.29 -6.55
C ILE A 53 -1.06 -5.39 -6.60
N TRP A 54 -0.93 -6.09 -7.71
CA TRP A 54 0.05 -7.17 -7.83
C TRP A 54 1.50 -6.68 -7.78
N PHE A 55 1.79 -5.49 -8.28
CA PHE A 55 3.16 -5.01 -8.45
C PHE A 55 3.64 -4.03 -7.38
N HIS A 56 2.76 -3.35 -6.60
CA HIS A 56 3.16 -2.19 -5.78
C HIS A 56 4.32 -2.46 -4.83
N ASP A 57 4.35 -3.63 -4.20
CA ASP A 57 5.39 -4.08 -3.28
C ASP A 57 6.21 -5.26 -3.85
N ALA A 58 6.22 -5.47 -5.19
CA ALA A 58 6.97 -6.56 -5.80
C ALA A 58 8.47 -6.47 -5.48
N ILE A 59 9.01 -5.26 -5.51
CA ILE A 59 10.35 -4.93 -4.99
C ILE A 59 10.18 -4.35 -3.59
N TYR A 60 10.80 -4.99 -2.61
CA TYR A 60 10.70 -4.55 -1.21
C TYR A 60 11.99 -4.88 -0.46
N ASP A 61 12.73 -3.85 -0.11
CA ASP A 61 13.93 -3.90 0.71
C ASP A 61 13.87 -2.73 1.70
N THR A 62 13.73 -3.01 2.98
CA THR A 62 13.58 -2.01 4.04
C THR A 62 14.81 -1.11 4.23
N ARG A 63 15.92 -1.38 3.54
CA ARG A 63 17.13 -0.54 3.52
C ARG A 63 17.15 0.47 2.37
N ARG A 64 16.12 0.44 1.52
CA ARG A 64 16.01 1.28 0.32
C ARG A 64 14.86 2.28 0.48
N ASN A 65 14.89 3.32 -0.34
CA ASN A 65 13.85 4.35 -0.43
C ASN A 65 13.32 4.51 -1.87
N ASP A 66 13.58 3.53 -2.74
CA ASP A 66 13.18 3.51 -4.15
C ASP A 66 12.39 2.25 -4.54
N ASN A 67 11.82 1.55 -3.55
CA ASN A 67 11.09 0.30 -3.77
C ASN A 67 9.90 0.49 -4.72
N GLU A 68 9.09 1.51 -4.51
CA GLU A 68 7.89 1.82 -5.29
C GLU A 68 8.27 2.20 -6.73
N ALA A 69 9.33 2.99 -6.92
CA ALA A 69 9.84 3.32 -8.25
C ALA A 69 10.30 2.06 -9.00
N ARG A 70 11.03 1.17 -8.34
CA ARG A 70 11.52 -0.09 -8.93
C ARG A 70 10.39 -1.09 -9.17
N SER A 71 9.40 -1.14 -8.30
CA SER A 71 8.17 -1.93 -8.49
C SER A 71 7.39 -1.44 -9.71
N ALA A 72 7.28 -0.12 -9.89
CA ALA A 72 6.66 0.48 -11.06
C ALA A 72 7.44 0.15 -12.36
N ASP A 73 8.76 0.24 -12.34
CA ASP A 73 9.60 -0.09 -13.48
C ASP A 73 9.51 -1.59 -13.83
N LEU A 74 9.45 -2.47 -12.82
CA LEU A 74 9.19 -3.90 -13.00
C LEU A 74 7.82 -4.14 -13.65
N ALA A 75 6.77 -3.43 -13.23
CA ALA A 75 5.45 -3.54 -13.82
C ALA A 75 5.46 -3.16 -15.30
N VAL A 76 6.08 -2.04 -15.65
CA VAL A 76 6.21 -1.59 -17.05
C VAL A 76 6.93 -2.63 -17.90
N ASP A 77 8.03 -3.19 -17.40
CA ASP A 77 8.80 -4.23 -18.12
C ASP A 77 7.98 -5.51 -18.34
N ARG A 78 7.35 -6.04 -17.29
CA ARG A 78 6.59 -7.30 -17.35
C ARG A 78 5.29 -7.20 -18.13
N LEU A 79 4.67 -6.01 -18.18
CA LEU A 79 3.41 -5.76 -18.89
C LEU A 79 3.65 -5.25 -20.32
N SER A 80 4.91 -5.12 -20.75
CA SER A 80 5.26 -4.70 -22.11
C SER A 80 4.62 -5.62 -23.15
N GLY A 81 3.94 -5.01 -24.13
CA GLY A 81 3.20 -5.74 -25.18
C GLY A 81 1.84 -6.31 -24.74
N MET A 82 1.49 -6.23 -23.46
CA MET A 82 0.17 -6.64 -22.92
C MET A 82 -0.70 -5.44 -22.56
N ALA A 83 -0.13 -4.44 -21.91
CA ALA A 83 -0.78 -3.18 -21.62
C ALA A 83 -0.51 -2.14 -22.72
N SER A 84 -1.47 -1.22 -22.96
CA SER A 84 -1.20 -0.05 -23.79
C SER A 84 -0.20 0.90 -23.11
N PRO A 85 0.50 1.77 -23.84
CA PRO A 85 1.40 2.76 -23.22
C PRO A 85 0.71 3.61 -22.15
N GLU A 86 -0.52 4.05 -22.40
CA GLU A 86 -1.31 4.83 -21.43
C GLU A 86 -1.65 4.00 -20.18
N GLN A 87 -2.06 2.75 -20.34
CA GLN A 87 -2.37 1.86 -19.23
C GLN A 87 -1.12 1.55 -18.41
N SER A 88 0.02 1.33 -19.06
CA SER A 88 1.32 1.13 -18.36
C SER A 88 1.72 2.36 -17.54
N GLU A 89 1.52 3.57 -18.08
CA GLU A 89 1.78 4.82 -17.36
C GLU A 89 0.88 4.96 -16.13
N ARG A 90 -0.42 4.66 -16.26
CA ARG A 90 -1.40 4.67 -15.15
C ARG A 90 -1.01 3.68 -14.06
N ILE A 91 -0.68 2.44 -14.42
CA ILE A 91 -0.23 1.42 -13.47
C ILE A 91 1.02 1.88 -12.72
N ALA A 92 2.02 2.36 -13.45
CA ALA A 92 3.27 2.85 -12.85
C ALA A 92 3.05 4.05 -11.93
N ALA A 93 2.15 4.97 -12.29
CA ALA A 93 1.80 6.12 -11.48
C ALA A 93 1.09 5.72 -10.17
N MET A 94 0.15 4.77 -10.22
CA MET A 94 -0.49 4.20 -9.02
C MET A 94 0.56 3.60 -8.09
N ILE A 95 1.45 2.76 -8.61
CA ILE A 95 2.50 2.11 -7.82
C ILE A 95 3.42 3.15 -7.17
N ARG A 96 3.90 4.14 -7.91
CA ARG A 96 4.74 5.20 -7.36
C ARG A 96 4.04 6.02 -6.28
N ALA A 97 2.73 6.20 -6.40
CA ALA A 97 1.94 6.96 -5.42
C ALA A 97 1.85 6.30 -4.04
N THR A 98 2.14 4.99 -3.91
CA THR A 98 2.18 4.32 -2.60
C THR A 98 3.35 4.77 -1.73
N ALA A 99 4.40 5.38 -2.29
CA ALA A 99 5.54 5.89 -1.54
C ALA A 99 5.16 6.92 -0.47
N ASP A 100 4.20 7.76 -0.77
CA ASP A 100 3.71 8.80 0.16
C ASP A 100 2.19 8.82 0.31
N HIS A 101 1.47 7.96 -0.41
CA HIS A 101 0.01 7.91 -0.49
C HIS A 101 -0.60 9.28 -0.82
N VAL A 102 -0.08 9.92 -1.85
CA VAL A 102 -0.56 11.19 -2.40
C VAL A 102 -1.01 10.98 -3.84
N LEU A 103 -2.19 11.52 -4.18
CA LEU A 103 -2.73 11.41 -5.53
C LEU A 103 -1.87 12.21 -6.52
N PRO A 104 -1.46 11.61 -7.65
CA PRO A 104 -0.81 12.32 -8.73
C PRO A 104 -1.75 13.39 -9.35
N SER A 105 -1.24 14.59 -9.63
CA SER A 105 -2.03 15.73 -10.12
C SER A 105 -2.20 15.77 -11.64
N SER A 106 -1.55 14.87 -12.39
CA SER A 106 -1.38 14.99 -13.85
C SER A 106 -2.30 14.11 -14.69
N PHE A 107 -3.34 13.50 -14.10
CA PHE A 107 -4.22 12.54 -14.76
C PHE A 107 -5.69 13.00 -14.75
N ASP A 108 -6.53 12.30 -15.53
CA ASP A 108 -7.96 12.55 -15.57
C ASP A 108 -8.71 12.10 -14.31
N GLU A 109 -9.99 12.49 -14.20
CA GLU A 109 -10.83 12.19 -13.04
C GLU A 109 -11.04 10.69 -12.81
N GLY A 110 -11.13 9.89 -13.88
CA GLY A 110 -11.30 8.43 -13.78
C GLY A 110 -10.09 7.77 -13.15
N PHE A 111 -8.89 8.15 -13.59
CA PHE A 111 -7.65 7.70 -12.97
C PHE A 111 -7.54 8.17 -11.52
N ALA A 112 -7.88 9.43 -11.24
CA ALA A 112 -7.80 9.96 -9.87
C ALA A 112 -8.72 9.19 -8.91
N ALA A 113 -9.91 8.79 -9.37
CA ALA A 113 -10.85 7.98 -8.58
C ALA A 113 -10.32 6.55 -8.35
N ASP A 114 -9.78 5.89 -9.36
CA ASP A 114 -9.19 4.56 -9.26
C ASP A 114 -7.95 4.56 -8.37
N CYS A 115 -7.08 5.54 -8.53
CA CYS A 115 -5.88 5.70 -7.72
C CYS A 115 -6.24 5.98 -6.24
N ALA A 116 -7.25 6.81 -5.98
CA ALA A 116 -7.73 7.06 -4.63
C ALA A 116 -8.21 5.77 -3.95
N LEU A 117 -9.03 4.97 -4.64
CA LEU A 117 -9.49 3.69 -4.11
C LEU A 117 -8.33 2.71 -3.89
N PHE A 118 -7.38 2.64 -4.81
CA PHE A 118 -6.20 1.77 -4.67
C PHE A 118 -5.37 2.15 -3.45
N LEU A 119 -5.01 3.43 -3.28
CA LEU A 119 -4.25 3.91 -2.12
C LEU A 119 -5.00 3.70 -0.80
N ASP A 120 -6.32 3.87 -0.82
CA ASP A 120 -7.16 3.66 0.36
C ASP A 120 -7.28 2.18 0.73
N MET A 121 -7.33 1.27 -0.24
CA MET A 121 -7.28 -0.18 -0.02
C MET A 121 -5.95 -0.59 0.63
N ASP A 122 -4.85 -0.01 0.20
CA ASP A 122 -3.52 -0.26 0.78
C ASP A 122 -3.45 0.22 2.23
N LEU A 123 -4.03 1.35 2.54
CA LEU A 123 -4.13 1.90 3.90
C LEU A 123 -5.27 1.30 4.75
N ALA A 124 -6.06 0.35 4.24
CA ALA A 124 -7.24 -0.17 4.94
C ALA A 124 -6.91 -0.77 6.31
N ILE A 125 -5.74 -1.36 6.46
CA ILE A 125 -5.27 -1.95 7.74
C ILE A 125 -5.22 -0.92 8.88
N LEU A 126 -5.02 0.36 8.58
CA LEU A 126 -5.00 1.41 9.59
C LEU A 126 -6.33 1.51 10.35
N ALA A 127 -7.45 1.15 9.69
CA ALA A 127 -8.79 1.10 10.28
C ALA A 127 -9.21 -0.30 10.76
N GLY A 128 -8.32 -1.28 10.70
CA GLY A 128 -8.56 -2.65 11.18
C GLY A 128 -8.95 -2.71 12.66
N ALA A 129 -9.53 -3.82 13.09
CA ALA A 129 -9.78 -4.05 14.51
C ALA A 129 -8.47 -3.92 15.31
N ALA A 130 -8.56 -3.53 16.58
CA ALA A 130 -7.37 -3.22 17.38
C ALA A 130 -6.33 -4.35 17.41
N LYS A 131 -6.78 -5.61 17.39
CA LYS A 131 -5.90 -6.79 17.33
C LYS A 131 -5.20 -6.91 15.97
N GLU A 132 -5.91 -6.64 14.88
CA GLU A 132 -5.37 -6.71 13.52
C GLU A 132 -4.35 -5.60 13.29
N PHE A 133 -4.66 -4.38 13.74
CA PHE A 133 -3.73 -3.27 13.67
C PHE A 133 -2.48 -3.50 14.53
N ALA A 134 -2.63 -4.07 15.74
CA ALA A 134 -1.47 -4.43 16.57
C ALA A 134 -0.59 -5.50 15.91
N ALA A 135 -1.19 -6.50 15.26
CA ALA A 135 -0.44 -7.52 14.52
C ALA A 135 0.30 -6.92 13.31
N TYR A 136 -0.31 -5.95 12.61
CA TYR A 136 0.34 -5.17 11.56
C TYR A 136 1.57 -4.41 12.08
N GLU A 137 1.43 -3.68 13.19
CA GLU A 137 2.55 -2.94 13.81
C GLU A 137 3.71 -3.89 14.18
N GLU A 138 3.41 -5.05 14.76
CA GLU A 138 4.41 -6.06 15.08
C GLU A 138 5.08 -6.62 13.81
N ALA A 139 4.32 -6.94 12.78
CA ALA A 139 4.84 -7.47 11.52
C ALA A 139 5.76 -6.47 10.84
N VAL A 140 5.38 -5.20 10.74
CA VAL A 140 6.23 -4.13 10.20
C VAL A 140 7.49 -3.94 11.05
N ARG A 141 7.37 -3.97 12.40
CA ARG A 141 8.57 -3.91 13.28
C ARG A 141 9.53 -5.06 13.00
N ARG A 142 9.05 -6.25 12.72
CA ARG A 142 9.88 -7.42 12.37
C ARG A 142 10.60 -7.24 11.05
N GLU A 143 9.97 -6.67 10.03
CA GLU A 143 10.59 -6.35 8.74
C GLU A 143 11.74 -5.34 8.91
N TYR A 144 11.61 -4.42 9.84
CA TYR A 144 12.65 -3.44 10.20
C TYR A 144 13.51 -3.87 11.40
N SER A 145 13.62 -5.18 11.71
CA SER A 145 14.35 -5.69 12.88
C SER A 145 15.83 -5.30 12.93
N TRP A 146 16.41 -5.01 11.76
CA TRP A 146 17.80 -4.51 11.65
C TRP A 146 17.98 -3.07 12.12
N VAL A 147 16.89 -2.29 12.28
CA VAL A 147 16.94 -0.90 12.75
C VAL A 147 17.02 -0.91 14.28
N PRO A 148 18.02 -0.24 14.90
CA PRO A 148 18.10 -0.10 16.34
C PRO A 148 16.83 0.53 16.94
N GLU A 149 16.40 0.05 18.09
CA GLU A 149 15.13 0.43 18.74
C GLU A 149 14.90 1.94 18.82
N PRO A 150 15.88 2.79 19.28
CA PRO A 150 15.64 4.24 19.34
C PRO A 150 15.39 4.88 17.95
N MET A 151 16.05 4.36 16.91
CA MET A 151 15.86 4.86 15.54
C MET A 151 14.52 4.39 14.97
N TRP A 152 14.13 3.15 15.26
CA TRP A 152 12.81 2.64 14.91
C TRP A 152 11.69 3.49 15.52
N ILE A 153 11.75 3.71 16.83
CA ILE A 153 10.74 4.53 17.55
C ILE A 153 10.65 5.92 16.93
N ALA A 154 11.78 6.57 16.66
CA ALA A 154 11.80 7.91 16.05
C ALA A 154 11.20 7.91 14.63
N GLY A 155 11.60 6.95 13.79
CA GLY A 155 11.09 6.83 12.42
C GLY A 155 9.61 6.49 12.38
N ARG A 156 9.17 5.50 13.19
CA ARG A 156 7.76 5.11 13.25
C ARG A 156 6.88 6.24 13.76
N ARG A 157 7.33 6.98 14.78
CA ARG A 157 6.65 8.18 15.26
C ARG A 157 6.42 9.19 14.13
N GLN A 158 7.43 9.50 13.34
CA GLN A 158 7.30 10.43 12.21
C GLN A 158 6.27 9.97 11.19
N VAL A 159 6.22 8.66 10.89
CA VAL A 159 5.21 8.10 9.98
C VAL A 159 3.80 8.29 10.54
N LEU A 160 3.58 7.92 11.82
CA LEU A 160 2.25 8.05 12.46
C LEU A 160 1.81 9.52 12.54
N GLU A 161 2.71 10.42 12.95
CA GLU A 161 2.44 11.87 13.03
C GLU A 161 2.10 12.46 11.65
N ARG A 162 2.80 12.04 10.59
CA ARG A 162 2.52 12.46 9.22
C ARG A 162 1.12 12.09 8.77
N PHE A 163 0.65 10.87 9.06
CA PHE A 163 -0.72 10.47 8.74
C PHE A 163 -1.74 11.23 9.59
N LEU A 164 -1.52 11.40 10.88
CA LEU A 164 -2.42 12.13 11.78
C LEU A 164 -2.52 13.61 11.43
N ALA A 165 -1.46 14.22 10.88
CA ALA A 165 -1.43 15.62 10.46
C ALA A 165 -2.21 15.88 9.16
N ARG A 166 -2.58 14.84 8.39
CA ARG A 166 -3.36 15.01 7.17
C ARG A 166 -4.79 15.48 7.50
N PRO A 167 -5.38 16.37 6.66
CA PRO A 167 -6.80 16.70 6.76
C PRO A 167 -7.70 15.45 6.68
N SER A 168 -7.30 14.47 5.86
CA SER A 168 -7.91 13.15 5.75
C SER A 168 -6.82 12.12 5.46
N ILE A 169 -6.88 10.95 6.10
CA ILE A 169 -5.99 9.82 5.83
C ILE A 169 -6.36 9.19 4.49
N TYR A 170 -7.66 9.03 4.25
CA TYR A 170 -8.18 8.41 3.04
C TYR A 170 -8.57 9.45 1.98
N ALA A 171 -8.29 9.14 0.72
CA ALA A 171 -8.56 10.02 -0.41
C ALA A 171 -9.99 9.88 -0.94
N SER A 172 -10.56 8.65 -0.98
CA SER A 172 -11.90 8.42 -1.48
C SER A 172 -12.98 8.73 -0.44
N PRO A 173 -14.16 9.24 -0.84
CA PRO A 173 -15.26 9.48 0.09
C PRO A 173 -15.74 8.22 0.82
N GLN A 174 -15.69 7.05 0.15
CA GLN A 174 -16.14 5.77 0.68
C GLN A 174 -15.29 5.32 1.86
N PHE A 175 -13.97 5.32 1.71
CA PHE A 175 -13.05 4.95 2.78
C PHE A 175 -13.02 5.99 3.88
N ARG A 176 -13.09 7.27 3.54
CA ARG A 176 -13.16 8.35 4.53
C ARG A 176 -14.36 8.18 5.45
N ALA A 177 -15.54 7.91 4.90
CA ALA A 177 -16.75 7.72 5.68
C ALA A 177 -16.70 6.48 6.59
N ARG A 178 -16.03 5.40 6.14
CA ARG A 178 -15.99 4.11 6.87
C ARG A 178 -14.82 3.96 7.82
N CYS A 179 -13.68 4.55 7.49
CA CYS A 179 -12.38 4.14 8.02
C CYS A 179 -11.66 5.27 8.78
N GLU A 180 -11.94 6.54 8.50
CA GLU A 180 -11.15 7.67 9.00
C GLU A 180 -11.06 7.72 10.53
N GLU A 181 -12.18 7.57 11.22
CA GLU A 181 -12.23 7.65 12.69
C GLU A 181 -11.45 6.49 13.33
N ALA A 182 -11.66 5.26 12.85
CA ALA A 182 -10.99 4.08 13.37
C ALA A 182 -9.48 4.13 13.11
N ALA A 183 -9.06 4.58 11.92
CA ALA A 183 -7.65 4.75 11.59
C ALA A 183 -6.98 5.77 12.50
N ARG A 184 -7.59 6.96 12.69
CA ARG A 184 -7.05 7.97 13.61
C ARG A 184 -6.94 7.47 15.04
N ALA A 185 -7.93 6.72 15.52
CA ALA A 185 -7.89 6.12 16.86
C ALA A 185 -6.76 5.07 16.98
N ASN A 186 -6.55 4.23 15.96
CA ASN A 186 -5.46 3.25 15.95
C ASN A 186 -4.09 3.93 15.94
N LEU A 187 -3.88 4.90 15.04
CA LEU A 187 -2.64 5.66 14.93
C LEU A 187 -2.32 6.44 16.21
N GLY A 188 -3.34 7.05 16.84
CA GLY A 188 -3.19 7.74 18.13
C GLY A 188 -2.70 6.82 19.24
N ARG A 189 -3.35 5.65 19.39
CA ARG A 189 -2.92 4.64 20.37
C ARG A 189 -1.50 4.13 20.12
N ALA A 190 -1.12 3.88 18.86
CA ALA A 190 0.23 3.47 18.52
C ALA A 190 1.26 4.56 18.88
N LEU A 191 0.94 5.82 18.61
CA LEU A 191 1.80 6.95 18.94
C LEU A 191 2.00 7.08 20.47
N GLU A 192 0.94 6.92 21.26
CA GLU A 192 1.00 6.89 22.73
C GLU A 192 1.88 5.73 23.24
N ALA A 193 1.70 4.52 22.69
CA ALA A 193 2.50 3.35 23.07
C ALA A 193 4.01 3.54 22.82
N LEU A 194 4.39 4.19 21.68
CA LEU A 194 5.79 4.56 21.41
C LEU A 194 6.33 5.60 22.39
N GLY A 195 5.47 6.37 23.06
CA GLY A 195 5.84 7.34 24.11
C GLY A 195 6.02 6.72 25.49
N ALA A 196 5.23 5.70 25.82
CA ALA A 196 5.24 5.04 27.14
C ALA A 196 6.47 4.15 27.39
N GLY A 197 7.14 3.68 26.36
CA GLY A 197 8.36 2.86 26.45
C GLY A 197 9.63 3.59 26.86
N LYS A 198 9.52 4.84 27.33
CA LYS A 198 10.65 5.70 27.77
C LYS A 198 10.79 5.82 29.31
N GLN A 199 10.17 4.92 30.09
CA GLN A 199 10.41 4.89 31.55
C GLN A 199 11.28 3.72 31.95
#